data_5b296d500c20a44a3dde0040a52a280f
#
_entry.id   5b296d500c20a44a3dde0040a52a280f
#
_cell.length_a   1.000
_cell.length_b   1.000
_cell.length_c   1.000
_cell.angle_alpha   90.00
_cell.angle_beta   90.00
_cell.angle_gamma   90.00
#
_symmetry.space_group_name_H-M   'P 1'
#
loop_
_entity.id
_entity.type
_entity.pdbx_description
1 polymer ?
#
loop_
_entity_poly.entity_id
_entity_poly.type
_entity_poly.pdbx_seq_one_letter_code
_entity_poly.pdbx_strand_id
1 'polypeptide(L)'
;MFMQFKESGHLVDSFSEVNAGGDLIKSAELFSVGKHRGRNYTEDDLHRLVNSFNPEDNVPLQLDHSESVRDTVGFLSELSVEGDKLMGVIRVVDDATKERVGKKLARKLSISFYTDKEGNPTKLREVSLVAFPQVKTATLFSEQPRLDDRKQALYEKAKEFQLQMKFRELQMKMKATEIKLAKAKQKVAEEKAQVQAFREAREEAEYQSYMANLRGENTTKYTAEQDREYREYLDSFK
;
A
#
# COMPACT_ATOMS: atom_id res chain seq x y z
N MET A 1 -42.83 4.14 10.18
CA MET A 1 -42.43 5.54 10.35
C MET A 1 -40.91 5.55 10.33
N PHE A 2 -40.31 6.08 9.27
CA PHE A 2 -38.86 6.16 9.19
C PHE A 2 -38.38 7.37 9.98
N MET A 3 -37.57 7.18 10.99
CA MET A 3 -36.91 8.29 11.68
C MET A 3 -35.70 8.75 10.90
N GLN A 4 -35.54 10.06 10.75
CA GLN A 4 -34.42 10.68 10.10
C GLN A 4 -33.38 11.09 11.13
N PHE A 5 -32.16 10.62 10.94
CA PHE A 5 -31.04 10.95 11.79
C PHE A 5 -30.10 11.92 11.07
N LYS A 6 -29.56 12.90 11.78
CA LYS A 6 -28.62 13.91 11.26
C LYS A 6 -27.43 14.02 12.21
N GLU A 7 -26.23 13.77 11.70
CA GLU A 7 -24.98 13.82 12.45
C GLU A 7 -23.86 14.58 11.72
N SER A 8 -22.83 14.98 12.44
CA SER A 8 -21.77 15.84 11.95
C SER A 8 -20.49 15.09 11.59
N GLY A 9 -19.92 15.47 10.47
CA GLY A 9 -18.59 15.07 10.01
C GLY A 9 -17.79 16.28 9.49
N HIS A 10 -16.64 16.07 8.92
CA HIS A 10 -15.82 17.14 8.33
C HIS A 10 -15.06 16.67 7.10
N LEU A 11 -14.73 17.61 6.22
CA LEU A 11 -13.88 17.37 5.06
C LEU A 11 -12.41 17.21 5.51
N VAL A 12 -11.76 16.17 4.99
CA VAL A 12 -10.32 15.95 5.21
C VAL A 12 -9.52 16.86 4.28
N ASP A 13 -8.63 17.67 4.85
CA ASP A 13 -7.90 18.71 4.11
C ASP A 13 -6.80 18.17 3.17
N SER A 14 -6.41 16.90 3.30
CA SER A 14 -5.20 16.36 2.69
C SER A 14 -5.34 15.92 1.23
N PHE A 15 -6.56 15.70 0.72
CA PHE A 15 -6.79 15.27 -0.65
C PHE A 15 -7.87 16.12 -1.31
N SER A 16 -7.48 16.96 -2.26
CA SER A 16 -8.41 17.55 -3.21
C SER A 16 -7.88 17.32 -4.61
N GLU A 17 -8.64 16.56 -5.37
CA GLU A 17 -8.38 16.35 -6.79
C GLU A 17 -9.48 17.05 -7.59
N VAL A 18 -9.10 17.61 -8.73
CA VAL A 18 -10.06 18.09 -9.73
C VAL A 18 -10.05 17.05 -10.84
N ASN A 19 -11.21 16.41 -11.06
CA ASN A 19 -11.33 15.44 -12.15
C ASN A 19 -11.31 16.13 -13.54
N ALA A 20 -11.24 15.32 -14.60
CA ALA A 20 -11.25 15.82 -15.99
C ALA A 20 -12.50 16.67 -16.33
N GLY A 21 -13.59 16.55 -15.57
CA GLY A 21 -14.82 17.33 -15.68
C GLY A 21 -14.80 18.63 -14.87
N GLY A 22 -13.72 18.94 -14.15
CA GLY A 22 -13.61 20.14 -13.32
C GLY A 22 -14.30 20.04 -11.96
N ASP A 23 -14.79 18.87 -11.54
CA ASP A 23 -15.41 18.67 -10.23
C ASP A 23 -14.33 18.58 -9.14
N LEU A 24 -14.63 19.14 -7.98
CA LEU A 24 -13.76 19.06 -6.81
C LEU A 24 -14.04 17.77 -6.03
N ILE A 25 -13.03 16.90 -5.92
CA ILE A 25 -13.08 15.64 -5.17
C ILE A 25 -12.45 15.85 -3.80
N LYS A 26 -13.15 15.45 -2.75
CA LYS A 26 -12.70 15.58 -1.36
C LYS A 26 -13.00 14.32 -0.56
N SER A 27 -12.00 13.80 0.16
CA SER A 27 -12.24 12.83 1.22
C SER A 27 -12.84 13.49 2.45
N ALA A 28 -13.69 12.77 3.14
CA ALA A 28 -14.44 13.29 4.28
C ALA A 28 -14.63 12.24 5.37
N GLU A 29 -14.48 12.63 6.62
CA GLU A 29 -15.02 11.90 7.75
C GLU A 29 -16.51 12.28 7.88
N LEU A 30 -17.40 11.30 7.76
CA LEU A 30 -18.84 11.52 7.74
C LEU A 30 -19.48 11.25 9.09
N PHE A 31 -19.00 10.22 9.81
CA PHE A 31 -19.56 9.77 11.08
C PHE A 31 -18.53 8.96 11.85
N SER A 32 -18.74 8.72 13.15
CA SER A 32 -17.88 7.89 13.97
C SER A 32 -18.66 7.05 14.96
N VAL A 33 -18.06 5.96 15.40
CA VAL A 33 -18.53 5.15 16.53
C VAL A 33 -18.62 6.00 17.78
N GLY A 34 -19.60 5.73 18.62
CA GLY A 34 -19.77 6.44 19.88
C GLY A 34 -21.20 6.77 20.21
N LYS A 35 -21.38 7.55 21.27
CA LYS A 35 -22.71 7.94 21.75
C LYS A 35 -23.20 9.22 21.09
N HIS A 36 -24.18 9.10 20.20
CA HIS A 36 -24.80 10.21 19.49
C HIS A 36 -26.29 10.22 19.80
N ARG A 37 -26.81 11.37 20.24
CA ARG A 37 -28.25 11.60 20.58
C ARG A 37 -28.86 10.52 21.46
N GLY A 38 -28.07 10.01 22.44
CA GLY A 38 -28.56 9.03 23.40
C GLY A 38 -28.41 7.57 22.98
N ARG A 39 -28.09 7.29 21.72
CA ARG A 39 -27.74 5.96 21.21
C ARG A 39 -26.26 5.77 21.08
N ASN A 40 -25.78 4.55 21.39
CA ASN A 40 -24.42 4.14 21.12
C ASN A 40 -24.34 3.46 19.73
N TYR A 41 -23.57 4.06 18.81
CA TYR A 41 -23.32 3.53 17.48
C TYR A 41 -22.05 2.71 17.50
N THR A 42 -22.08 1.56 16.86
CA THR A 42 -21.01 0.58 16.80
C THR A 42 -20.38 0.53 15.40
N GLU A 43 -19.28 -0.18 15.24
CA GLU A 43 -18.66 -0.46 13.96
C GLU A 43 -19.61 -1.22 13.02
N ASP A 44 -20.42 -2.15 13.56
CA ASP A 44 -21.47 -2.84 12.80
C ASP A 44 -22.50 -1.88 12.18
N ASP A 45 -22.85 -0.82 12.90
CA ASP A 45 -23.75 0.22 12.38
C ASP A 45 -23.11 0.96 11.18
N LEU A 46 -21.79 1.22 11.23
CA LEU A 46 -21.06 1.82 10.11
C LEU A 46 -21.01 0.86 8.91
N HIS A 47 -20.73 -0.40 9.15
CA HIS A 47 -20.72 -1.42 8.08
C HIS A 47 -22.10 -1.60 7.44
N ARG A 48 -23.20 -1.48 8.19
CA ARG A 48 -24.56 -1.49 7.62
C ARG A 48 -24.77 -0.36 6.64
N LEU A 49 -24.31 0.87 6.95
CA LEU A 49 -24.39 2.00 6.03
C LEU A 49 -23.57 1.77 4.77
N VAL A 50 -22.34 1.25 4.91
CA VAL A 50 -21.46 0.94 3.76
C VAL A 50 -22.10 -0.16 2.88
N ASN A 51 -22.58 -1.24 3.49
CA ASN A 51 -23.21 -2.35 2.75
C ASN A 51 -24.50 -1.94 2.03
N SER A 52 -25.18 -0.91 2.51
CA SER A 52 -26.40 -0.37 1.86
C SER A 52 -26.11 0.71 0.82
N PHE A 53 -24.87 1.16 0.71
CA PHE A 53 -24.49 2.21 -0.22
C PHE A 53 -24.30 1.68 -1.63
N ASN A 54 -24.94 2.31 -2.60
CA ASN A 54 -24.70 2.10 -4.01
C ASN A 54 -24.37 3.47 -4.65
N PRO A 55 -23.21 3.64 -5.30
CA PRO A 55 -22.85 4.88 -6.00
C PRO A 55 -23.90 5.33 -7.03
N GLU A 56 -24.61 4.39 -7.65
CA GLU A 56 -25.67 4.69 -8.63
C GLU A 56 -26.91 5.36 -8.01
N ASP A 57 -27.08 5.26 -6.70
CA ASP A 57 -28.18 5.95 -6.00
C ASP A 57 -27.98 7.47 -5.95
N ASN A 58 -26.80 7.97 -6.34
CA ASN A 58 -26.45 9.38 -6.38
C ASN A 58 -26.82 10.10 -5.06
N VAL A 59 -26.34 9.57 -3.93
CA VAL A 59 -26.57 10.17 -2.62
C VAL A 59 -26.16 11.65 -2.65
N PRO A 60 -27.08 12.61 -2.48
CA PRO A 60 -26.80 14.01 -2.74
C PRO A 60 -25.92 14.63 -1.65
N LEU A 61 -25.06 15.56 -2.08
CA LEU A 61 -24.44 16.55 -1.22
C LEU A 61 -25.34 17.78 -1.21
N GLN A 62 -25.92 18.11 -0.06
CA GLN A 62 -26.85 19.21 0.13
C GLN A 62 -26.22 20.39 0.89
N LEU A 63 -26.88 21.53 0.89
CA LEU A 63 -26.58 22.63 1.79
C LEU A 63 -27.61 22.63 2.96
N ASP A 64 -27.08 22.70 4.19
CA ASP A 64 -27.88 22.86 5.44
C ASP A 64 -29.07 21.90 5.60
N HIS A 65 -28.95 20.66 5.12
CA HIS A 65 -30.02 19.65 5.13
C HIS A 65 -31.28 20.06 4.35
N SER A 66 -31.07 20.85 3.30
CA SER A 66 -32.17 21.23 2.41
C SER A 66 -32.78 20.01 1.72
N GLU A 67 -34.11 20.05 1.53
CA GLU A 67 -34.82 19.06 0.72
C GLU A 67 -35.04 19.55 -0.73
N SER A 68 -34.54 20.75 -1.03
CA SER A 68 -34.65 21.34 -2.35
C SER A 68 -33.54 20.82 -3.28
N VAL A 69 -33.93 20.42 -4.49
CA VAL A 69 -32.99 20.06 -5.54
C VAL A 69 -32.06 21.22 -5.96
N ARG A 70 -32.46 22.47 -5.66
CA ARG A 70 -31.64 23.66 -5.95
C ARG A 70 -30.40 23.75 -5.08
N ASP A 71 -30.43 23.10 -3.91
CA ASP A 71 -29.36 23.11 -2.93
C ASP A 71 -28.52 21.84 -3.00
N THR A 72 -28.74 21.01 -4.02
CA THR A 72 -27.86 19.88 -4.35
C THR A 72 -26.61 20.41 -5.05
N VAL A 73 -25.47 20.30 -4.39
CA VAL A 73 -24.20 20.90 -4.84
C VAL A 73 -23.16 19.85 -5.26
N GLY A 74 -23.52 18.57 -5.14
CA GLY A 74 -22.65 17.44 -5.49
C GLY A 74 -23.24 16.10 -5.04
N PHE A 75 -22.37 15.11 -4.94
CA PHE A 75 -22.76 13.73 -4.62
C PHE A 75 -21.67 13.03 -3.81
N LEU A 76 -22.07 12.01 -3.05
CA LEU A 76 -21.17 11.05 -2.43
C LEU A 76 -20.82 9.98 -3.46
N SER A 77 -19.53 9.81 -3.74
CA SER A 77 -19.02 8.86 -4.74
C SER A 77 -18.61 7.53 -4.13
N GLU A 78 -18.06 7.55 -2.92
CA GLU A 78 -17.55 6.38 -2.23
C GLU A 78 -17.88 6.43 -0.74
N LEU A 79 -18.01 5.25 -0.13
CA LEU A 79 -18.26 5.11 1.30
C LEU A 79 -17.47 3.91 1.84
N SER A 80 -16.72 4.11 2.93
CA SER A 80 -15.90 3.07 3.55
C SER A 80 -15.86 3.21 5.07
N VAL A 81 -15.43 2.16 5.76
CA VAL A 81 -15.13 2.21 7.19
C VAL A 81 -13.62 2.17 7.37
N GLU A 82 -13.08 3.10 8.15
CA GLU A 82 -11.68 3.16 8.53
C GLU A 82 -11.58 3.24 10.06
N GLY A 83 -11.29 2.10 10.69
CA GLY A 83 -11.30 1.98 12.15
C GLY A 83 -12.68 2.28 12.72
N ASP A 84 -12.77 3.27 13.59
CA ASP A 84 -13.99 3.72 14.24
C ASP A 84 -14.76 4.81 13.45
N LYS A 85 -14.39 5.06 12.18
CA LYS A 85 -14.91 6.16 11.36
C LYS A 85 -15.55 5.70 10.07
N LEU A 86 -16.62 6.38 9.70
CA LEU A 86 -17.24 6.30 8.39
C LEU A 86 -16.62 7.37 7.50
N MET A 87 -15.87 6.94 6.50
CA MET A 87 -15.21 7.80 5.52
C MET A 87 -15.97 7.80 4.21
N GLY A 88 -15.93 8.92 3.50
CA GLY A 88 -16.54 9.03 2.18
C GLY A 88 -15.74 9.92 1.24
N VAL A 89 -15.93 9.73 -0.06
CA VAL A 89 -15.41 10.61 -1.11
C VAL A 89 -16.56 11.45 -1.66
N ILE A 90 -16.43 12.76 -1.55
CA ILE A 90 -17.45 13.74 -1.97
C ILE A 90 -16.98 14.39 -3.27
N ARG A 91 -17.87 14.42 -4.25
CA ARG A 91 -17.72 15.13 -5.50
C ARG A 91 -18.57 16.40 -5.48
N VAL A 92 -17.95 17.57 -5.43
CA VAL A 92 -18.62 18.88 -5.49
C VAL A 92 -18.67 19.35 -6.94
N VAL A 93 -19.86 19.59 -7.44
CA VAL A 93 -20.13 19.95 -8.85
C VAL A 93 -20.41 21.45 -8.99
N ASP A 94 -21.10 22.05 -8.01
CA ASP A 94 -21.47 23.46 -8.02
C ASP A 94 -20.25 24.37 -7.84
N ASP A 95 -20.01 25.30 -8.77
CA ASP A 95 -18.81 26.14 -8.80
C ASP A 95 -18.73 27.11 -7.61
N ALA A 96 -19.85 27.67 -7.15
CA ALA A 96 -19.87 28.53 -5.99
C ALA A 96 -19.49 27.77 -4.72
N THR A 97 -19.93 26.53 -4.62
CA THR A 97 -19.59 25.64 -3.50
C THR A 97 -18.13 25.19 -3.58
N LYS A 98 -17.60 24.88 -4.77
CA LYS A 98 -16.17 24.60 -4.96
C LYS A 98 -15.30 25.73 -4.43
N GLU A 99 -15.65 26.96 -4.79
CA GLU A 99 -14.93 28.15 -4.31
C GLU A 99 -14.98 28.28 -2.78
N ARG A 100 -16.16 28.05 -2.17
CA ARG A 100 -16.33 28.12 -0.71
C ARG A 100 -15.55 27.03 0.01
N VAL A 101 -15.54 25.81 -0.51
CA VAL A 101 -14.75 24.70 0.01
C VAL A 101 -13.26 25.00 -0.12
N GLY A 102 -12.83 25.50 -1.29
CA GLY A 102 -11.44 25.90 -1.54
C GLY A 102 -10.96 27.04 -0.61
N LYS A 103 -11.83 28.00 -0.32
CA LYS A 103 -11.58 29.07 0.65
C LYS A 103 -11.81 28.64 2.10
N LYS A 104 -12.05 27.37 2.37
CA LYS A 104 -12.30 26.81 3.71
C LYS A 104 -13.53 27.40 4.43
N LEU A 105 -14.46 27.99 3.69
CA LEU A 105 -15.69 28.55 4.24
C LEU A 105 -16.79 27.50 4.45
N ALA A 106 -16.71 26.33 3.77
CA ALA A 106 -17.64 25.21 3.88
C ALA A 106 -16.85 23.94 4.17
N ARG A 107 -16.68 23.60 5.44
CA ARG A 107 -15.81 22.49 5.90
C ARG A 107 -16.53 21.46 6.74
N LYS A 108 -17.65 21.82 7.31
CA LYS A 108 -18.39 20.96 8.24
C LYS A 108 -19.43 20.18 7.48
N LEU A 109 -19.52 18.92 7.81
CA LEU A 109 -20.51 18.01 7.23
C LEU A 109 -21.47 17.50 8.28
N SER A 110 -22.62 17.12 7.83
CA SER A 110 -23.59 16.39 8.60
C SER A 110 -24.22 15.34 7.70
N ILE A 111 -24.40 14.12 8.20
CA ILE A 111 -25.07 13.06 7.45
C ILE A 111 -26.51 12.88 7.95
N SER A 112 -27.34 12.38 7.05
CA SER A 112 -28.66 11.93 7.37
C SER A 112 -28.87 10.52 6.83
N PHE A 113 -29.41 9.63 7.64
CA PHE A 113 -29.70 8.25 7.26
C PHE A 113 -31.06 7.81 7.81
N TYR A 114 -31.60 6.78 7.21
CA TYR A 114 -32.80 6.12 7.68
C TYR A 114 -32.46 5.11 8.75
N THR A 115 -33.40 4.90 9.68
CA THR A 115 -33.28 3.88 10.73
C THR A 115 -34.46 2.91 10.67
N ASP A 116 -34.21 1.68 11.12
CA ASP A 116 -35.25 0.71 11.39
C ASP A 116 -36.07 1.06 12.67
N LYS A 117 -36.98 0.18 13.07
CA LYS A 117 -37.83 0.38 14.26
C LYS A 117 -37.00 0.34 15.56
N GLU A 118 -35.91 -0.38 15.54
CA GLU A 118 -34.95 -0.56 16.63
C GLU A 118 -33.94 0.59 16.69
N GLY A 119 -33.98 1.50 15.70
CA GLY A 119 -33.09 2.65 15.57
C GLY A 119 -31.75 2.35 14.91
N ASN A 120 -31.57 1.14 14.32
CA ASN A 120 -30.32 0.82 13.59
C ASN A 120 -30.29 1.54 12.24
N PRO A 121 -29.11 2.03 11.81
CA PRO A 121 -28.97 2.65 10.49
C PRO A 121 -29.26 1.63 9.39
N THR A 122 -29.99 2.06 8.37
CA THR A 122 -30.37 1.19 7.25
C THR A 122 -29.85 1.68 5.92
N LYS A 123 -29.94 2.98 5.63
CA LYS A 123 -29.50 3.56 4.36
C LYS A 123 -29.13 5.03 4.54
N LEU A 124 -28.03 5.45 3.93
CA LEU A 124 -27.64 6.84 3.87
C LEU A 124 -28.65 7.62 2.99
N ARG A 125 -29.14 8.75 3.48
CA ARG A 125 -30.09 9.61 2.77
C ARG A 125 -29.38 10.73 2.04
N GLU A 126 -28.51 11.45 2.75
CA GLU A 126 -27.80 12.61 2.25
C GLU A 126 -26.53 12.88 3.04
N VAL A 127 -25.63 13.64 2.45
CA VAL A 127 -24.54 14.35 3.12
C VAL A 127 -24.81 15.84 2.96
N SER A 128 -24.59 16.66 3.98
CA SER A 128 -24.83 18.10 3.90
C SER A 128 -23.63 18.90 4.37
N LEU A 129 -23.29 19.94 3.61
CA LEU A 129 -22.43 21.02 4.10
C LEU A 129 -23.25 21.90 5.04
N VAL A 130 -22.75 22.10 6.26
CA VAL A 130 -23.48 22.84 7.31
C VAL A 130 -22.58 23.89 7.95
N ALA A 131 -23.17 25.04 8.28
CA ALA A 131 -22.46 26.08 9.02
C ALA A 131 -22.26 25.67 10.49
N PHE A 132 -23.29 25.05 11.09
CA PHE A 132 -23.29 24.61 12.48
C PHE A 132 -23.74 23.15 12.56
N PRO A 133 -22.83 22.20 12.89
CA PRO A 133 -23.24 20.83 13.15
C PRO A 133 -24.16 20.82 14.39
N GLN A 134 -25.23 20.05 14.35
CA GLN A 134 -26.21 20.02 15.44
C GLN A 134 -25.69 19.37 16.74
N VAL A 135 -24.56 18.72 16.71
CA VAL A 135 -23.93 18.09 17.88
C VAL A 135 -22.89 19.02 18.49
N LYS A 136 -23.11 19.40 19.74
CA LYS A 136 -22.25 20.30 20.53
C LYS A 136 -20.85 19.78 20.82
N THR A 137 -20.54 18.53 20.49
CA THR A 137 -19.21 17.92 20.64
C THR A 137 -18.31 18.07 19.41
N ALA A 138 -18.79 18.71 18.34
CA ALA A 138 -17.89 19.15 17.27
C ALA A 138 -17.00 20.24 17.81
N THR A 139 -15.93 19.83 18.47
CA THR A 139 -14.85 20.70 18.86
C THR A 139 -14.43 21.46 17.62
N LEU A 140 -14.49 22.78 17.68
CA LEU A 140 -13.79 23.68 16.79
C LEU A 140 -12.35 23.16 16.67
N PHE A 141 -12.01 22.50 15.57
CA PHE A 141 -10.62 22.29 15.24
C PHE A 141 -10.07 23.68 14.93
N SER A 142 -9.35 24.21 15.89
CA SER A 142 -8.48 25.35 15.64
C SER A 142 -7.59 24.98 14.46
N GLU A 143 -7.30 25.91 13.59
CA GLU A 143 -6.45 25.75 12.39
C GLU A 143 -5.01 25.29 12.68
N GLN A 144 -4.70 24.99 13.93
CA GLN A 144 -3.45 24.37 14.32
C GLN A 144 -3.73 22.89 14.66
N PRO A 145 -3.09 21.95 13.94
CA PRO A 145 -3.06 20.56 14.38
C PRO A 145 -2.64 20.54 15.84
N ARG A 146 -3.40 19.86 16.70
CA ARG A 146 -3.02 19.68 18.10
C ARG A 146 -1.58 19.20 18.14
N LEU A 147 -0.83 19.61 19.17
CA LEU A 147 0.57 19.19 19.35
C LEU A 147 0.74 17.68 19.26
N ASP A 148 -0.32 16.93 19.65
CA ASP A 148 -0.37 15.48 19.59
C ASP A 148 -0.55 14.97 18.15
N ASP A 149 -1.38 15.60 17.32
CA ASP A 149 -1.57 15.22 15.90
C ASP A 149 -0.29 15.48 15.11
N ARG A 150 0.42 16.57 15.40
CA ARG A 150 1.76 16.85 14.82
C ARG A 150 2.79 15.82 15.26
N LYS A 151 2.78 15.42 16.53
CA LYS A 151 3.67 14.36 17.04
C LYS A 151 3.36 13.02 16.38
N GLN A 152 2.08 12.70 16.24
CA GLN A 152 1.65 11.44 15.59
C GLN A 152 2.02 11.41 14.12
N ALA A 153 1.79 12.50 13.37
CA ALA A 153 2.21 12.61 11.97
C ALA A 153 3.74 12.55 11.81
N LEU A 154 4.51 13.15 12.73
CA LEU A 154 5.96 13.02 12.76
C LEU A 154 6.41 11.59 13.09
N TYR A 155 5.73 10.93 14.01
CA TYR A 155 6.00 9.54 14.37
C TYR A 155 5.76 8.59 13.18
N GLU A 156 4.64 8.73 12.48
CA GLU A 156 4.34 7.92 11.28
C GLU A 156 5.36 8.16 10.16
N LYS A 157 5.72 9.42 9.88
CA LYS A 157 6.80 9.73 8.93
C LYS A 157 8.15 9.14 9.33
N ALA A 158 8.48 9.18 10.62
CA ALA A 158 9.71 8.58 11.13
C ALA A 158 9.70 7.05 10.95
N LYS A 159 8.55 6.40 11.18
CA LYS A 159 8.36 4.96 10.99
C LYS A 159 8.48 4.56 9.51
N GLU A 160 7.87 5.32 8.61
CA GLU A 160 8.02 5.12 7.15
C GLU A 160 9.48 5.27 6.72
N PHE A 161 10.17 6.29 7.22
CA PHE A 161 11.58 6.49 6.92
C PHE A 161 12.45 5.34 7.42
N GLN A 162 12.20 4.85 8.65
CA GLN A 162 12.89 3.67 9.17
C GLN A 162 12.64 2.42 8.32
N LEU A 163 11.41 2.22 7.85
CA LEU A 163 11.05 1.10 6.97
C LEU A 163 11.78 1.21 5.64
N GLN A 164 11.83 2.38 5.04
CA GLN A 164 12.58 2.63 3.81
C GLN A 164 14.09 2.36 3.97
N MET A 165 14.67 2.77 5.09
CA MET A 165 16.09 2.52 5.38
C MET A 165 16.38 1.02 5.53
N LYS A 166 15.53 0.28 6.25
CA LYS A 166 15.63 -1.19 6.35
C LYS A 166 15.50 -1.88 5.00
N PHE A 167 14.59 -1.41 4.16
CA PHE A 167 14.41 -1.95 2.82
C PHE A 167 15.65 -1.73 1.94
N ARG A 168 16.25 -0.53 1.98
CA ARG A 168 17.52 -0.24 1.30
C ARG A 168 18.66 -1.12 1.80
N GLU A 169 18.77 -1.31 3.11
CA GLU A 169 19.79 -2.17 3.71
C GLU A 169 19.64 -3.63 3.24
N LEU A 170 18.41 -4.14 3.20
CA LEU A 170 18.11 -5.47 2.66
C LEU A 170 18.49 -5.60 1.17
N GLN A 171 18.16 -4.60 0.36
CA GLN A 171 18.55 -4.58 -1.05
C GLN A 171 20.08 -4.61 -1.23
N MET A 172 20.82 -3.86 -0.43
CA MET A 172 22.28 -3.87 -0.46
C MET A 172 22.85 -5.23 -0.05
N LYS A 173 22.27 -5.87 0.97
CA LYS A 173 22.67 -7.23 1.39
C LYS A 173 22.38 -8.25 0.28
N MET A 174 21.23 -8.18 -0.37
CA MET A 174 20.90 -9.05 -1.50
C MET A 174 21.89 -8.90 -2.65
N LYS A 175 22.19 -7.68 -3.08
CA LYS A 175 23.21 -7.44 -4.12
C LYS A 175 24.59 -7.96 -3.73
N ALA A 176 24.98 -7.78 -2.48
CA ALA A 176 26.26 -8.31 -1.99
C ALA A 176 26.32 -9.85 -2.02
N THR A 177 25.20 -10.53 -1.70
CA THR A 177 25.11 -12.00 -1.79
C THR A 177 25.10 -12.49 -3.23
N GLU A 178 24.44 -11.79 -4.14
CA GLU A 178 24.45 -12.09 -5.58
C GLU A 178 25.86 -12.00 -6.16
N ILE A 179 26.61 -10.96 -5.81
CA ILE A 179 28.02 -10.81 -6.24
C ILE A 179 28.89 -11.94 -5.69
N LYS A 180 28.72 -12.32 -4.42
CA LYS A 180 29.45 -13.45 -3.84
C LYS A 180 29.12 -14.77 -4.54
N LEU A 181 27.83 -14.99 -4.84
CA LEU A 181 27.37 -16.18 -5.55
C LEU A 181 27.91 -16.23 -6.98
N ALA A 182 27.94 -15.11 -7.68
CA ALA A 182 28.50 -15.02 -9.03
C ALA A 182 29.99 -15.33 -9.05
N LYS A 183 30.78 -14.79 -8.10
CA LYS A 183 32.20 -15.09 -7.95
C LYS A 183 32.45 -16.56 -7.62
N ALA A 184 31.63 -17.16 -6.73
CA ALA A 184 31.76 -18.59 -6.40
C ALA A 184 31.47 -19.48 -7.62
N LYS A 185 30.40 -19.14 -8.40
CA LYS A 185 30.10 -19.87 -9.65
C LYS A 185 31.21 -19.77 -10.68
N GLN A 186 31.80 -18.59 -10.81
CA GLN A 186 32.94 -18.39 -11.72
C GLN A 186 34.15 -19.25 -11.30
N LYS A 187 34.49 -19.25 -10.02
CA LYS A 187 35.57 -20.07 -9.49
C LYS A 187 35.34 -21.57 -9.75
N VAL A 188 34.16 -22.08 -9.48
CA VAL A 188 33.77 -23.47 -9.77
C VAL A 188 33.85 -23.78 -11.26
N ALA A 189 33.47 -22.84 -12.14
CA ALA A 189 33.59 -23.03 -13.59
C ALA A 189 35.07 -23.10 -14.04
N GLU A 190 35.92 -22.24 -13.50
CA GLU A 190 37.37 -22.25 -13.76
C GLU A 190 38.02 -23.56 -13.31
N GLU A 191 37.69 -24.02 -12.09
CA GLU A 191 38.18 -25.30 -11.55
C GLU A 191 37.73 -26.49 -12.42
N LYS A 192 36.45 -26.51 -12.84
CA LYS A 192 35.96 -27.56 -13.77
C LYS A 192 36.68 -27.54 -15.10
N ALA A 193 36.92 -26.36 -15.67
CA ALA A 193 37.67 -26.21 -16.93
C ALA A 193 39.12 -26.74 -16.79
N GLN A 194 39.80 -26.46 -15.66
CA GLN A 194 41.12 -26.98 -15.39
C GLN A 194 41.15 -28.52 -15.28
N VAL A 195 40.17 -29.10 -14.56
CA VAL A 195 40.03 -30.56 -14.45
C VAL A 195 39.80 -31.19 -15.83
N GLN A 196 38.99 -30.59 -16.64
CA GLN A 196 38.69 -31.10 -17.98
C GLN A 196 39.93 -31.02 -18.89
N ALA A 197 40.65 -29.89 -18.90
CA ALA A 197 41.87 -29.72 -19.66
C ALA A 197 42.95 -30.73 -19.23
N PHE A 198 43.06 -30.99 -17.92
CA PHE A 198 44.00 -32.01 -17.41
C PHE A 198 43.62 -33.42 -17.85
N ARG A 199 42.31 -33.74 -17.85
CA ARG A 199 41.83 -35.04 -18.33
C ARG A 199 42.12 -35.24 -19.82
N GLU A 200 41.84 -34.24 -20.65
CA GLU A 200 42.08 -34.25 -22.09
C GLU A 200 43.59 -34.42 -22.37
N ALA A 201 44.47 -33.68 -21.66
CA ALA A 201 45.93 -33.81 -21.81
C ALA A 201 46.42 -35.21 -21.43
N ARG A 202 45.83 -35.84 -20.43
CA ARG A 202 46.14 -37.20 -20.03
C ARG A 202 45.73 -38.23 -21.11
N GLU A 203 44.51 -38.14 -21.61
CA GLU A 203 44.01 -39.02 -22.68
C GLU A 203 44.88 -38.91 -23.92
N GLU A 204 45.28 -37.71 -24.29
CA GLU A 204 46.18 -37.46 -25.40
C GLU A 204 47.57 -38.11 -25.16
N ALA A 205 48.12 -37.95 -23.95
CA ALA A 205 49.41 -38.58 -23.59
C ALA A 205 49.34 -40.11 -23.60
N GLU A 206 48.26 -40.69 -23.13
CA GLU A 206 48.01 -42.16 -23.19
C GLU A 206 47.90 -42.62 -24.64
N TYR A 207 47.19 -41.90 -25.51
CA TYR A 207 47.07 -42.19 -26.93
C TYR A 207 48.43 -42.11 -27.63
N GLN A 208 49.19 -41.08 -27.40
CA GLN A 208 50.55 -40.91 -27.98
C GLN A 208 51.52 -42.03 -27.54
N SER A 209 51.44 -42.42 -26.27
CA SER A 209 52.19 -43.56 -25.73
C SER A 209 51.83 -44.90 -26.39
N TYR A 210 50.51 -45.12 -26.59
CA TYR A 210 50.02 -46.31 -27.29
C TYR A 210 50.44 -46.32 -28.77
N MET A 211 50.39 -45.23 -29.48
CA MET A 211 50.81 -45.10 -30.88
C MET A 211 52.34 -45.29 -31.03
N ALA A 212 53.10 -44.77 -30.10
CA ALA A 212 54.57 -44.95 -30.08
C ALA A 212 54.98 -46.44 -29.83
N ASN A 213 54.26 -47.13 -28.95
CA ASN A 213 54.41 -48.56 -28.75
C ASN A 213 54.13 -49.39 -30.02
N LEU A 214 53.04 -49.02 -30.76
CA LEU A 214 52.71 -49.65 -32.04
C LEU A 214 53.80 -49.48 -33.12
N ARG A 215 54.53 -48.36 -33.08
CA ARG A 215 55.62 -48.05 -34.01
C ARG A 215 56.89 -48.71 -33.61
N GLY A 216 56.95 -49.41 -32.47
CA GLY A 216 58.22 -50.06 -31.96
C GLY A 216 59.18 -49.06 -31.34
N GLU A 217 58.76 -47.85 -31.08
CA GLU A 217 59.52 -46.82 -30.39
C GLU A 217 59.44 -47.10 -28.88
N ASN A 218 60.63 -47.26 -28.23
CA ASN A 218 60.74 -47.58 -26.80
C ASN A 218 60.42 -46.30 -26.00
N THR A 219 59.12 -46.08 -25.72
CA THR A 219 58.68 -44.92 -24.95
C THR A 219 58.80 -45.23 -23.46
N THR A 220 59.42 -44.32 -22.76
CA THR A 220 59.48 -44.32 -21.31
C THR A 220 58.08 -44.30 -20.75
N LYS A 221 57.76 -45.29 -19.92
CA LYS A 221 56.45 -45.37 -19.20
C LYS A 221 56.15 -44.07 -18.54
N TYR A 222 54.86 -43.70 -18.61
CA TYR A 222 54.25 -42.72 -17.75
C TYR A 222 54.85 -42.77 -16.36
N THR A 223 55.48 -41.70 -15.91
CA THR A 223 56.28 -41.80 -14.68
C THR A 223 55.30 -41.90 -13.49
N ALA A 224 55.70 -42.75 -12.50
CA ALA A 224 54.98 -42.92 -11.25
C ALA A 224 54.77 -41.56 -10.51
N GLU A 225 55.52 -40.55 -10.89
CA GLU A 225 55.46 -39.19 -10.40
C GLU A 225 54.25 -38.42 -10.94
N GLN A 226 53.96 -38.56 -12.22
CA GLN A 226 52.73 -37.95 -12.85
C GLN A 226 51.41 -38.57 -12.34
N ASP A 227 51.49 -39.88 -12.00
CA ASP A 227 50.34 -40.59 -11.41
C ASP A 227 50.07 -40.14 -9.95
N ARG A 228 51.16 -39.81 -9.23
CA ARG A 228 51.03 -39.27 -7.85
C ARG A 228 50.55 -37.86 -7.82
N GLU A 229 51.02 -36.96 -8.69
CA GLU A 229 50.54 -35.60 -8.82
C GLU A 229 49.04 -35.56 -9.17
N TYR A 230 48.59 -36.47 -10.04
CA TYR A 230 47.17 -36.56 -10.39
C TYR A 230 46.28 -37.02 -9.22
N ARG A 231 46.72 -37.99 -8.41
CA ARG A 231 45.99 -38.43 -7.22
C ARG A 231 45.93 -37.33 -6.16
N GLU A 232 47.04 -36.65 -5.90
CA GLU A 232 47.07 -35.52 -4.97
C GLU A 232 46.16 -34.38 -5.41
N TYR A 233 46.12 -34.12 -6.72
CA TYR A 233 45.20 -33.13 -7.29
C TYR A 233 43.70 -33.53 -7.08
N LEU A 234 43.33 -34.77 -7.37
CA LEU A 234 41.95 -35.24 -7.15
C LEU A 234 41.57 -35.28 -5.67
N ASP A 235 42.48 -35.58 -4.77
CA ASP A 235 42.21 -35.60 -3.33
C ASP A 235 42.05 -34.17 -2.74
N SER A 236 42.60 -33.15 -3.40
CA SER A 236 42.41 -31.75 -3.01
C SER A 236 40.95 -31.23 -3.22
N PHE A 237 40.10 -31.99 -3.94
CA PHE A 237 38.71 -31.67 -4.20
C PHE A 237 37.71 -32.47 -3.33
N LYS A 238 38.16 -33.30 -2.40
CA LYS A 238 37.31 -33.97 -1.40
C LYS A 238 37.21 -33.15 -0.14
#